data_777e152c477dab3829e2b85480fa3616
#
_entry.id   777e152c477dab3829e2b85480fa3616
#
_cell.length_a   1.000
_cell.length_b   1.000
_cell.length_c   1.000
_cell.angle_alpha   90.00
_cell.angle_beta   90.00
_cell.angle_gamma   90.00
#
_symmetry.space_group_name_H-M   'P 1'
#
loop_
_entity.id
_entity.type
_entity.pdbx_description
1 polymer ?
#
loop_
_entity_poly.entity_id
_entity_poly.type
_entity_poly.pdbx_seq_one_letter_code
_entity_poly.pdbx_strand_id
1 'polypeptide(L)'
;MRILYVTTISLTMNSFFKPHIEMLVHEGNKVDIACNYSDLALDDLYKDLGCKYHQIDFSRSPLSLDNVKAYLQLKKLIEKGKYDIVHCHTPNASVITRLVCRKFRKKNGLKVFYTAHGFHFYKGAPKLNWIVYYPIEKICSYFTDKLITINREDYKLAKQKMKAKEVCYVPGVGIDLSKFKNIKVDRNAKRREIGVPEDCFLLLSVGELNENKNHQIVIKALAKLNSPNVHYAIAGVGEKKEFLIELSKNLGVSEQVHLLGYRKDVAELNCSADVFCFPSIREGLSVSLMEAMACGLPVICSEIRGNVDLINSNGGIVFPSDDINKCKKAIEAVLNGSRNKMGKYNKAAIKKYSTNQVLIKMKEIYYDHNIIGMS
;
A
#
# COMPACT_ATOMS: atom_id res chain seq x y z
N MET A 1 -12.75 13.45 21.31
CA MET A 1 -12.71 14.34 20.12
C MET A 1 -13.73 13.89 19.08
N ARG A 2 -14.13 14.75 18.17
CA ARG A 2 -14.91 14.40 16.99
C ARG A 2 -14.03 14.40 15.75
N ILE A 3 -13.90 13.26 15.11
CA ILE A 3 -12.95 13.05 14.01
C ILE A 3 -13.72 12.72 12.73
N LEU A 4 -13.39 13.39 11.61
CA LEU A 4 -13.85 13.01 10.28
C LEU A 4 -12.74 12.30 9.55
N TYR A 5 -12.98 11.04 9.17
CA TYR A 5 -12.05 10.22 8.41
C TYR A 5 -12.44 10.25 6.92
N VAL A 6 -11.53 10.65 6.03
CA VAL A 6 -11.85 10.95 4.62
C VAL A 6 -11.00 10.12 3.66
N THR A 7 -11.66 9.39 2.76
CA THR A 7 -11.00 8.69 1.63
C THR A 7 -11.76 8.96 0.33
N THR A 8 -11.16 8.67 -0.83
CA THR A 8 -11.85 8.84 -2.11
C THR A 8 -13.02 7.85 -2.25
N ILE A 9 -12.79 6.57 -1.92
CA ILE A 9 -13.76 5.48 -2.09
C ILE A 9 -13.81 4.55 -0.88
N SER A 10 -14.94 3.89 -0.69
CA SER A 10 -15.18 2.92 0.39
C SER A 10 -14.26 1.70 0.35
N LEU A 11 -13.86 1.24 -0.83
CA LEU A 11 -12.92 0.11 -0.95
C LEU A 11 -11.63 0.37 -0.18
N THR A 12 -11.08 1.58 -0.26
CA THR A 12 -9.88 1.96 0.49
C THR A 12 -10.14 1.96 2.00
N MET A 13 -11.31 2.45 2.42
CA MET A 13 -11.73 2.46 3.83
C MET A 13 -11.82 1.03 4.37
N ASN A 14 -12.55 0.16 3.68
CA ASN A 14 -12.78 -1.22 4.09
C ASN A 14 -11.51 -2.07 4.13
N SER A 15 -10.58 -1.81 3.19
CA SER A 15 -9.36 -2.62 3.06
C SER A 15 -8.30 -2.29 4.10
N PHE A 16 -8.22 -1.03 4.57
CA PHE A 16 -7.03 -0.59 5.31
C PHE A 16 -7.32 0.07 6.66
N PHE A 17 -8.53 0.62 6.89
CA PHE A 17 -8.71 1.53 8.02
C PHE A 17 -9.58 1.00 9.15
N LYS A 18 -10.10 -0.24 9.06
CA LYS A 18 -10.87 -0.86 10.15
C LYS A 18 -10.14 -0.78 11.51
N PRO A 19 -8.88 -1.26 11.64
CA PRO A 19 -8.18 -1.20 12.93
C PRO A 19 -7.92 0.22 13.41
N HIS A 20 -7.74 1.17 12.48
CA HIS A 20 -7.53 2.58 12.83
C HIS A 20 -8.80 3.21 13.41
N ILE A 21 -9.95 2.95 12.79
CA ILE A 21 -11.25 3.45 13.28
C ILE A 21 -11.62 2.80 14.62
N GLU A 22 -11.44 1.48 14.74
CA GLU A 22 -11.63 0.76 16.00
C GLU A 22 -10.81 1.38 17.14
N MET A 23 -9.51 1.59 16.91
CA MET A 23 -8.62 2.23 17.87
C MET A 23 -9.14 3.61 18.29
N LEU A 24 -9.54 4.45 17.34
CA LEU A 24 -10.02 5.80 17.63
C LEU A 24 -11.33 5.78 18.45
N VAL A 25 -12.25 4.89 18.11
CA VAL A 25 -13.53 4.74 18.85
C VAL A 25 -13.28 4.20 20.26
N HIS A 26 -12.43 3.19 20.42
CA HIS A 26 -12.08 2.64 21.73
C HIS A 26 -11.39 3.66 22.64
N GLU A 27 -10.68 4.63 22.07
CA GLU A 27 -10.10 5.78 22.80
C GLU A 27 -11.15 6.88 23.12
N GLY A 28 -12.44 6.59 22.95
CA GLY A 28 -13.55 7.47 23.32
C GLY A 28 -13.83 8.60 22.31
N ASN A 29 -13.33 8.50 21.07
CA ASN A 29 -13.64 9.49 20.04
C ASN A 29 -14.94 9.14 19.32
N LYS A 30 -15.61 10.19 18.82
CA LYS A 30 -16.69 10.05 17.84
C LYS A 30 -16.08 10.15 16.44
N VAL A 31 -16.21 9.09 15.65
CA VAL A 31 -15.63 9.03 14.31
C VAL A 31 -16.74 9.01 13.27
N ASP A 32 -16.70 9.96 12.36
CA ASP A 32 -17.55 9.97 11.17
C ASP A 32 -16.69 9.63 9.93
N ILE A 33 -17.27 9.00 8.91
CA ILE A 33 -16.60 8.57 7.68
C ILE A 33 -17.18 9.32 6.49
N ALA A 34 -16.33 9.88 5.64
CA ALA A 34 -16.70 10.55 4.40
C ALA A 34 -15.95 9.96 3.20
N CYS A 35 -16.66 9.38 2.27
CA CYS A 35 -16.11 8.82 1.02
C CYS A 35 -17.22 8.64 -0.03
N ASN A 36 -16.81 8.30 -1.25
CA ASN A 36 -17.76 7.78 -2.23
C ASN A 36 -17.94 6.27 -2.00
N TYR A 37 -19.16 5.87 -1.63
CA TYR A 37 -19.53 4.47 -1.41
C TYR A 37 -20.67 4.00 -2.33
N SER A 38 -20.85 4.67 -3.48
CA SER A 38 -21.88 4.31 -4.47
C SER A 38 -21.64 2.93 -5.08
N ASP A 39 -20.39 2.57 -5.34
CA ASP A 39 -20.03 1.30 -6.00
C ASP A 39 -19.88 0.14 -5.01
N LEU A 40 -19.53 0.45 -3.77
CA LEU A 40 -19.32 -0.54 -2.71
C LEU A 40 -19.75 0.04 -1.37
N ALA A 41 -20.62 -0.63 -0.65
CA ALA A 41 -21.03 -0.25 0.69
C ALA A 41 -19.84 -0.25 1.66
N LEU A 42 -19.93 0.60 2.69
CA LEU A 42 -19.03 0.52 3.83
C LEU A 42 -19.32 -0.74 4.64
N ASP A 43 -18.29 -1.28 5.25
CA ASP A 43 -18.37 -2.48 6.11
C ASP A 43 -19.25 -2.22 7.32
N ASP A 44 -20.09 -3.21 7.69
CA ASP A 44 -21.02 -3.11 8.82
C ASP A 44 -20.32 -2.83 10.16
N LEU A 45 -19.07 -3.26 10.31
CA LEU A 45 -18.24 -2.95 11.48
C LEU A 45 -18.27 -1.46 11.87
N TYR A 46 -18.21 -0.56 10.87
CA TYR A 46 -18.23 0.87 11.17
C TYR A 46 -19.57 1.34 11.76
N LYS A 47 -20.68 0.69 11.36
CA LYS A 47 -22.00 0.94 11.93
C LYS A 47 -22.07 0.45 13.39
N ASP A 48 -21.52 -0.74 13.64
CA ASP A 48 -21.46 -1.33 14.98
C ASP A 48 -20.60 -0.49 15.93
N LEU A 49 -19.57 0.17 15.41
CA LEU A 49 -18.76 1.14 16.12
C LEU A 49 -19.44 2.52 16.32
N GLY A 50 -20.67 2.70 15.84
CA GLY A 50 -21.41 3.95 15.94
C GLY A 50 -20.95 5.07 15.02
N CYS A 51 -20.18 4.77 13.96
CA CYS A 51 -19.73 5.74 12.99
C CYS A 51 -20.87 6.22 12.10
N LYS A 52 -20.92 7.53 11.82
CA LYS A 52 -21.82 8.09 10.80
C LYS A 52 -21.15 8.11 9.44
N TYR A 53 -21.93 7.81 8.40
CA TYR A 53 -21.47 7.78 7.02
C TYR A 53 -21.97 9.00 6.27
N HIS A 54 -21.09 9.57 5.45
CA HIS A 54 -21.38 10.72 4.63
C HIS A 54 -20.94 10.44 3.19
N GLN A 55 -21.93 10.32 2.28
CA GLN A 55 -21.66 10.21 0.85
C GLN A 55 -21.07 11.52 0.37
N ILE A 56 -19.87 11.43 -0.20
CA ILE A 56 -19.19 12.53 -0.88
C ILE A 56 -18.77 12.01 -2.26
N ASP A 57 -19.19 12.68 -3.30
CA ASP A 57 -19.00 12.24 -4.68
C ASP A 57 -17.57 12.50 -5.19
N PHE A 58 -16.58 12.03 -4.42
CA PHE A 58 -15.18 12.07 -4.86
C PHE A 58 -14.98 11.22 -6.10
N SER A 59 -14.25 11.75 -7.08
CA SER A 59 -13.78 11.00 -8.25
C SER A 59 -12.32 10.61 -8.12
N ARG A 60 -11.96 9.45 -8.72
CA ARG A 60 -10.55 9.06 -8.87
C ARG A 60 -9.81 9.93 -9.89
N SER A 61 -10.53 10.45 -10.90
CA SER A 61 -9.98 11.38 -11.89
C SER A 61 -9.86 12.79 -11.28
N PRO A 62 -8.66 13.41 -11.27
CA PRO A 62 -8.49 14.75 -10.72
C PRO A 62 -9.24 15.84 -11.50
N LEU A 63 -9.52 15.61 -12.79
CA LEU A 63 -10.18 16.55 -13.68
C LEU A 63 -11.71 16.41 -13.73
N SER A 64 -12.30 15.46 -12.98
CA SER A 64 -13.76 15.28 -12.96
C SER A 64 -14.47 16.46 -12.31
N LEU A 65 -15.57 16.89 -12.90
CA LEU A 65 -16.48 17.92 -12.35
C LEU A 65 -17.13 17.47 -11.03
N ASP A 66 -17.22 16.15 -10.77
CA ASP A 66 -17.70 15.62 -9.51
C ASP A 66 -16.87 16.11 -8.32
N ASN A 67 -15.59 16.40 -8.52
CA ASN A 67 -14.73 16.96 -7.48
C ASN A 67 -15.18 18.35 -7.01
N VAL A 68 -15.86 19.13 -7.86
CA VAL A 68 -16.47 20.41 -7.46
C VAL A 68 -17.69 20.15 -6.57
N LYS A 69 -18.52 19.16 -6.93
CA LYS A 69 -19.65 18.73 -6.11
C LYS A 69 -19.17 18.20 -4.75
N ALA A 70 -18.14 17.34 -4.77
CA ALA A 70 -17.51 16.82 -3.56
C ALA A 70 -16.97 17.94 -2.65
N TYR A 71 -16.38 18.99 -3.22
CA TYR A 71 -15.92 20.15 -2.46
C TYR A 71 -17.08 20.85 -1.72
N LEU A 72 -18.21 21.07 -2.38
CA LEU A 72 -19.39 21.72 -1.78
C LEU A 72 -20.06 20.83 -0.71
N GLN A 73 -20.19 19.52 -0.98
CA GLN A 73 -20.72 18.55 -0.03
C GLN A 73 -19.87 18.49 1.23
N LEU A 74 -18.54 18.34 1.07
CA LEU A 74 -17.60 18.25 2.19
C LEU A 74 -17.56 19.56 3.00
N LYS A 75 -17.62 20.72 2.32
CA LYS A 75 -17.71 22.02 2.99
C LYS A 75 -18.93 22.10 3.89
N LYS A 76 -20.11 21.75 3.38
CA LYS A 76 -21.37 21.72 4.15
C LYS A 76 -21.30 20.75 5.33
N LEU A 77 -20.67 19.58 5.15
CA LEU A 77 -20.47 18.60 6.20
C LEU A 77 -19.59 19.16 7.33
N ILE A 78 -18.46 19.76 7.00
CA ILE A 78 -17.51 20.31 7.98
C ILE A 78 -18.10 21.50 8.73
N GLU A 79 -18.83 22.37 8.04
CA GLU A 79 -19.53 23.51 8.67
C GLU A 79 -20.50 23.07 9.77
N LYS A 80 -21.27 22.01 9.49
CA LYS A 80 -22.29 21.49 10.43
C LYS A 80 -21.69 20.56 11.49
N GLY A 81 -20.61 19.87 11.13
CA GLY A 81 -20.10 18.74 11.91
C GLY A 81 -19.33 19.09 13.18
N LYS A 82 -18.77 20.33 13.27
CA LYS A 82 -17.93 20.77 14.40
C LYS A 82 -16.84 19.74 14.76
N TYR A 83 -16.05 19.32 13.77
CA TYR A 83 -14.97 18.35 13.95
C TYR A 83 -13.74 19.01 14.58
N ASP A 84 -13.09 18.27 15.49
CA ASP A 84 -11.80 18.64 16.08
C ASP A 84 -10.66 18.31 15.10
N ILE A 85 -10.76 17.14 14.43
CA ILE A 85 -9.78 16.65 13.47
C ILE A 85 -10.48 16.20 12.19
N VAL A 86 -9.91 16.56 11.04
CA VAL A 86 -10.22 15.95 9.74
C VAL A 86 -8.97 15.23 9.27
N HIS A 87 -9.02 13.91 9.17
CA HIS A 87 -7.92 13.09 8.68
C HIS A 87 -8.24 12.55 7.29
N CYS A 88 -7.50 13.03 6.30
CA CYS A 88 -7.70 12.67 4.90
C CYS A 88 -6.60 11.75 4.38
N HIS A 89 -7.01 10.88 3.46
CA HIS A 89 -6.17 9.93 2.75
C HIS A 89 -6.47 10.01 1.25
N THR A 90 -5.63 9.39 0.43
CA THR A 90 -5.76 9.36 -1.03
C THR A 90 -5.61 10.73 -1.71
N PRO A 91 -5.01 10.82 -2.89
CA PRO A 91 -4.59 12.11 -3.46
C PRO A 91 -5.73 13.10 -3.66
N ASN A 92 -6.79 12.73 -4.42
CA ASN A 92 -7.85 13.67 -4.79
C ASN A 92 -8.67 14.11 -3.57
N ALA A 93 -9.13 13.16 -2.74
CA ALA A 93 -9.88 13.49 -1.54
C ALA A 93 -9.07 14.38 -0.59
N SER A 94 -7.75 14.13 -0.46
CA SER A 94 -6.90 14.93 0.41
C SER A 94 -6.71 16.37 -0.08
N VAL A 95 -6.55 16.61 -1.37
CA VAL A 95 -6.45 17.96 -1.94
C VAL A 95 -7.74 18.73 -1.65
N ILE A 96 -8.90 18.14 -1.98
CA ILE A 96 -10.22 18.76 -1.75
C ILE A 96 -10.41 19.06 -0.26
N THR A 97 -10.11 18.09 0.62
CA THR A 97 -10.26 18.23 2.07
C THR A 97 -9.41 19.36 2.61
N ARG A 98 -8.14 19.43 2.26
CA ARG A 98 -7.21 20.48 2.74
C ARG A 98 -7.64 21.87 2.26
N LEU A 99 -8.13 21.98 1.01
CA LEU A 99 -8.66 23.24 0.47
C LEU A 99 -9.96 23.67 1.17
N VAL A 100 -10.88 22.74 1.47
CA VAL A 100 -12.09 23.03 2.24
C VAL A 100 -11.72 23.49 3.65
N CYS A 101 -10.87 22.74 4.33
CA CYS A 101 -10.53 22.95 5.74
C CYS A 101 -9.72 24.24 5.98
N ARG A 102 -9.06 24.83 4.97
CA ARG A 102 -8.15 25.97 5.12
C ARG A 102 -8.73 27.15 5.93
N LYS A 103 -10.03 27.44 5.76
CA LYS A 103 -10.73 28.53 6.47
C LYS A 103 -11.10 28.10 7.89
N PHE A 104 -11.55 26.85 8.08
CA PHE A 104 -12.01 26.34 9.37
C PHE A 104 -10.85 26.14 10.37
N ARG A 105 -9.63 25.82 9.89
CA ARG A 105 -8.42 25.74 10.71
C ARG A 105 -8.17 27.06 11.47
N LYS A 106 -8.32 28.18 10.79
CA LYS A 106 -8.10 29.53 11.38
C LYS A 106 -9.25 29.95 12.29
N LYS A 107 -10.49 29.64 11.90
CA LYS A 107 -11.69 30.16 12.57
C LYS A 107 -12.11 29.30 13.78
N ASN A 108 -11.98 27.98 13.67
CA ASN A 108 -12.59 27.03 14.62
C ASN A 108 -11.57 26.12 15.31
N GLY A 109 -10.27 26.34 15.11
CA GLY A 109 -9.22 25.47 15.69
C GLY A 109 -9.14 24.06 15.10
N LEU A 110 -9.88 23.77 14.00
CA LEU A 110 -9.88 22.48 13.32
C LEU A 110 -8.45 22.05 12.95
N LYS A 111 -8.06 20.82 13.28
CA LYS A 111 -6.78 20.23 12.86
C LYS A 111 -6.98 19.40 11.58
N VAL A 112 -6.02 19.48 10.67
CA VAL A 112 -6.02 18.73 9.41
C VAL A 112 -4.83 17.79 9.37
N PHE A 113 -5.11 16.48 9.36
CA PHE A 113 -4.13 15.42 9.20
C PHE A 113 -4.24 14.86 7.79
N TYR A 114 -3.11 14.58 7.17
CA TYR A 114 -3.04 13.95 5.86
C TYR A 114 -2.03 12.81 5.87
N THR A 115 -2.49 11.61 5.56
CA THR A 115 -1.59 10.47 5.31
C THR A 115 -1.38 10.28 3.82
N ALA A 116 -0.14 10.51 3.38
CA ALA A 116 0.31 10.25 2.02
C ALA A 116 0.75 8.77 1.90
N HIS A 117 0.00 7.99 1.10
CA HIS A 117 0.31 6.58 0.84
C HIS A 117 1.38 6.37 -0.25
N GLY A 118 2.02 7.44 -0.68
CA GLY A 118 3.08 7.49 -1.68
C GLY A 118 2.90 8.70 -2.59
N PHE A 119 3.83 9.65 -2.57
CA PHE A 119 3.77 10.80 -3.46
C PHE A 119 3.92 10.36 -4.92
N HIS A 120 3.30 11.10 -5.84
CA HIS A 120 3.44 10.87 -7.28
C HIS A 120 4.76 11.42 -7.83
N PHE A 121 5.48 12.23 -7.04
CA PHE A 121 6.79 12.81 -7.32
C PHE A 121 7.81 12.22 -6.34
N TYR A 122 8.79 11.49 -6.85
CA TYR A 122 9.81 10.75 -6.11
C TYR A 122 11.07 10.66 -6.97
N LYS A 123 12.17 10.14 -6.42
CA LYS A 123 13.42 9.96 -7.18
C LYS A 123 13.18 9.00 -8.35
N GLY A 124 13.39 9.47 -9.58
CA GLY A 124 13.12 8.70 -10.80
C GLY A 124 11.70 8.83 -11.36
N ALA A 125 10.79 9.57 -10.70
CA ALA A 125 9.48 9.85 -11.27
C ALA A 125 9.55 10.70 -12.56
N PRO A 126 8.61 10.54 -13.51
CA PRO A 126 8.52 11.37 -14.68
C PRO A 126 8.53 12.86 -14.33
N LYS A 127 9.21 13.70 -15.12
CA LYS A 127 9.29 15.15 -14.89
C LYS A 127 7.91 15.81 -14.78
N LEU A 128 6.94 15.33 -15.56
CA LEU A 128 5.56 15.81 -15.51
C LEU A 128 4.94 15.65 -14.12
N ASN A 129 5.22 14.56 -13.42
CA ASN A 129 4.74 14.35 -12.06
C ASN A 129 5.28 15.40 -11.08
N TRP A 130 6.53 15.82 -11.24
CA TRP A 130 7.11 16.90 -10.46
C TRP A 130 6.50 18.26 -10.79
N ILE A 131 6.16 18.51 -12.06
CA ILE A 131 5.56 19.78 -12.50
C ILE A 131 4.11 19.89 -12.01
N VAL A 132 3.34 18.79 -12.02
CA VAL A 132 1.91 18.81 -11.70
C VAL A 132 1.66 18.55 -10.21
N TYR A 133 2.11 17.41 -9.68
CA TYR A 133 1.72 16.99 -8.33
C TYR A 133 2.50 17.67 -7.21
N TYR A 134 3.77 17.98 -7.42
CA TYR A 134 4.60 18.60 -6.38
C TYR A 134 4.09 20.00 -5.97
N PRO A 135 3.78 20.94 -6.89
CA PRO A 135 3.26 22.25 -6.51
C PRO A 135 1.93 22.16 -5.76
N ILE A 136 1.03 21.27 -6.20
CA ILE A 136 -0.26 21.04 -5.56
C ILE A 136 -0.05 20.56 -4.11
N GLU A 137 0.77 19.54 -3.92
CA GLU A 137 1.06 19.00 -2.60
C GLU A 137 1.76 20.03 -1.71
N LYS A 138 2.69 20.80 -2.26
CA LYS A 138 3.39 21.87 -1.54
C LYS A 138 2.40 22.97 -1.08
N ILE A 139 1.50 23.42 -1.94
CA ILE A 139 0.48 24.41 -1.59
C ILE A 139 -0.46 23.83 -0.52
N CYS A 140 -0.97 22.62 -0.72
CA CYS A 140 -1.85 21.96 0.24
C CYS A 140 -1.18 21.72 1.61
N SER A 141 0.13 21.56 1.63
CA SER A 141 0.87 21.36 2.89
C SER A 141 0.80 22.56 3.83
N TYR A 142 0.61 23.78 3.35
CA TYR A 142 0.35 24.96 4.21
C TYR A 142 -0.97 24.84 4.99
N PHE A 143 -1.88 24.01 4.53
CA PHE A 143 -3.18 23.77 5.15
C PHE A 143 -3.23 22.45 5.93
N THR A 144 -2.07 21.89 6.24
CA THR A 144 -1.91 20.59 6.93
C THR A 144 -1.24 20.80 8.27
N ASP A 145 -1.84 20.29 9.34
CA ASP A 145 -1.23 20.31 10.68
C ASP A 145 -0.25 19.16 10.83
N LYS A 146 -0.65 17.91 10.51
CA LYS A 146 0.22 16.75 10.49
C LYS A 146 0.22 16.08 9.13
N LEU A 147 1.36 16.06 8.46
CA LEU A 147 1.61 15.31 7.22
C LEU A 147 2.29 13.99 7.59
N ILE A 148 1.58 12.91 7.39
CA ILE A 148 2.01 11.55 7.74
C ILE A 148 2.46 10.85 6.45
N THR A 149 3.65 10.28 6.44
CA THR A 149 4.17 9.50 5.32
C THR A 149 4.44 8.07 5.76
N ILE A 150 4.32 7.12 4.82
CA ILE A 150 4.41 5.69 5.13
C ILE A 150 5.72 5.03 4.68
N ASN A 151 6.60 5.76 4.00
CA ASN A 151 7.92 5.32 3.60
C ASN A 151 8.97 6.40 3.90
N ARG A 152 10.24 5.99 3.98
CA ARG A 152 11.33 6.88 4.40
C ARG A 152 11.73 7.91 3.36
N GLU A 153 11.58 7.61 2.06
CA GLU A 153 11.90 8.57 0.99
C GLU A 153 10.91 9.74 1.03
N ASP A 154 9.61 9.45 1.05
CA ASP A 154 8.57 10.47 1.15
C ASP A 154 8.69 11.28 2.46
N TYR A 155 9.06 10.63 3.57
CA TYR A 155 9.31 11.32 4.84
C TYR A 155 10.43 12.35 4.73
N LYS A 156 11.59 11.95 4.18
CA LYS A 156 12.72 12.86 3.97
C LYS A 156 12.34 14.01 3.03
N LEU A 157 11.66 13.68 1.93
CA LEU A 157 11.18 14.66 0.96
C LEU A 157 10.19 15.64 1.60
N ALA A 158 9.23 15.13 2.37
CA ALA A 158 8.24 15.97 3.05
C ALA A 158 8.90 16.91 4.07
N LYS A 159 9.82 16.41 4.89
CA LYS A 159 10.59 17.26 5.85
C LYS A 159 11.35 18.37 5.17
N GLN A 160 11.93 18.11 4.00
CA GLN A 160 12.73 19.10 3.29
C GLN A 160 11.92 20.11 2.47
N LYS A 161 10.81 19.66 1.88
CA LYS A 161 10.11 20.41 0.82
C LYS A 161 8.70 20.87 1.18
N MET A 162 8.00 20.21 2.12
CA MET A 162 6.64 20.55 2.50
C MET A 162 6.58 21.57 3.63
N LYS A 163 5.41 22.19 3.81
CA LYS A 163 5.15 23.27 4.78
C LYS A 163 4.06 22.92 5.79
N ALA A 164 3.80 21.63 6.00
CA ALA A 164 2.96 21.16 7.09
C ALA A 164 3.58 21.58 8.45
N LYS A 165 2.76 21.79 9.47
CA LYS A 165 3.27 22.17 10.80
C LYS A 165 4.18 21.08 11.36
N GLU A 166 3.80 19.82 11.13
CA GLU A 166 4.57 18.66 11.53
C GLU A 166 4.58 17.62 10.41
N VAL A 167 5.71 16.92 10.25
CA VAL A 167 5.85 15.77 9.34
C VAL A 167 6.16 14.54 10.17
N CYS A 168 5.27 13.55 10.11
CA CYS A 168 5.36 12.30 10.85
C CYS A 168 5.67 11.12 9.93
N TYR A 169 6.30 10.09 10.47
CA TYR A 169 6.55 8.82 9.79
C TYR A 169 5.82 7.68 10.50
N VAL A 170 5.05 6.90 9.73
CA VAL A 170 4.40 5.68 10.19
C VAL A 170 4.74 4.55 9.21
N PRO A 171 5.13 3.35 9.67
CA PRO A 171 5.56 2.27 8.79
C PRO A 171 4.37 1.55 8.13
N GLY A 172 3.74 2.19 7.14
CA GLY A 172 2.61 1.63 6.39
C GLY A 172 1.26 1.75 7.09
N VAL A 173 0.31 0.96 6.63
CA VAL A 173 -1.05 0.84 7.21
C VAL A 173 -1.15 -0.25 8.28
N GLY A 174 -0.05 -1.01 8.46
CA GLY A 174 -0.01 -2.18 9.33
C GLY A 174 -0.41 -3.48 8.63
N ILE A 175 0.19 -4.57 9.10
CA ILE A 175 -0.19 -5.92 8.70
C ILE A 175 -0.62 -6.72 9.93
N ASP A 176 -1.76 -7.40 9.82
CA ASP A 176 -2.23 -8.32 10.86
C ASP A 176 -1.45 -9.62 10.82
N LEU A 177 -0.42 -9.71 11.65
CA LEU A 177 0.44 -10.89 11.72
C LEU A 177 -0.25 -12.14 12.26
N SER A 178 -1.42 -12.02 12.90
CA SER A 178 -2.16 -13.17 13.41
C SER A 178 -2.64 -14.09 12.28
N LYS A 179 -2.96 -13.51 11.12
CA LYS A 179 -3.40 -14.23 9.91
C LYS A 179 -2.32 -15.12 9.30
N PHE A 180 -1.05 -14.90 9.66
CA PHE A 180 0.10 -15.63 9.12
C PHE A 180 0.73 -16.57 10.15
N LYS A 181 0.11 -16.71 11.35
CA LYS A 181 0.52 -17.68 12.35
C LYS A 181 -0.11 -19.03 12.07
N ASN A 182 0.71 -20.09 12.13
CA ASN A 182 0.24 -21.47 12.08
C ASN A 182 -0.58 -21.84 10.82
N ILE A 183 -0.25 -21.27 9.66
CA ILE A 183 -0.87 -21.64 8.40
C ILE A 183 -0.51 -23.12 8.13
N LYS A 184 -1.52 -23.96 8.14
CA LYS A 184 -1.40 -25.36 7.76
C LYS A 184 -1.75 -25.49 6.28
N VAL A 185 -0.76 -25.76 5.44
CA VAL A 185 -0.93 -25.98 4.01
C VAL A 185 -0.14 -27.21 3.60
N ASP A 186 -0.76 -28.11 2.86
CA ASP A 186 -0.06 -29.10 2.08
C ASP A 186 0.52 -28.40 0.85
N ARG A 187 1.83 -28.18 0.88
CA ARG A 187 2.57 -27.47 -0.15
C ARG A 187 2.42 -28.16 -1.52
N ASN A 188 2.48 -29.48 -1.55
CA ASN A 188 2.40 -30.23 -2.80
C ASN A 188 0.99 -30.22 -3.37
N ALA A 189 -0.03 -30.40 -2.53
CA ALA A 189 -1.42 -30.28 -2.95
C ALA A 189 -1.72 -28.87 -3.49
N LYS A 190 -1.25 -27.81 -2.86
CA LYS A 190 -1.42 -26.43 -3.33
C LYS A 190 -0.71 -26.18 -4.67
N ARG A 191 0.47 -26.74 -4.87
CA ARG A 191 1.20 -26.66 -6.15
C ARG A 191 0.45 -27.37 -7.27
N ARG A 192 -0.06 -28.58 -7.03
CA ARG A 192 -0.91 -29.29 -8.01
C ARG A 192 -2.16 -28.50 -8.36
N GLU A 193 -2.84 -27.91 -7.36
CA GLU A 193 -4.04 -27.07 -7.56
C GLU A 193 -3.79 -25.92 -8.53
N ILE A 194 -2.62 -25.28 -8.44
CA ILE A 194 -2.27 -24.13 -9.30
C ILE A 194 -1.52 -24.52 -10.59
N GLY A 195 -1.45 -25.84 -10.90
CA GLY A 195 -0.80 -26.34 -12.11
C GLY A 195 0.73 -26.26 -12.09
N VAL A 196 1.36 -26.27 -10.92
CA VAL A 196 2.81 -26.17 -10.77
C VAL A 196 3.37 -27.51 -10.34
N PRO A 197 4.47 -28.04 -10.96
CA PRO A 197 5.12 -29.26 -10.52
C PRO A 197 5.60 -29.19 -9.08
N GLU A 198 5.50 -30.31 -8.36
CA GLU A 198 5.83 -30.36 -6.92
C GLU A 198 7.29 -30.03 -6.64
N ASP A 199 8.21 -30.55 -7.47
CA ASP A 199 9.65 -30.46 -7.31
C ASP A 199 10.28 -29.21 -7.95
N CYS A 200 9.46 -28.32 -8.54
CA CYS A 200 9.98 -27.12 -9.18
C CYS A 200 10.37 -26.05 -8.14
N PHE A 201 11.15 -25.07 -8.58
CA PHE A 201 11.39 -23.84 -7.84
C PHE A 201 10.32 -22.81 -8.20
N LEU A 202 9.49 -22.44 -7.25
CA LEU A 202 8.34 -21.59 -7.47
C LEU A 202 8.59 -20.13 -7.06
N LEU A 203 8.63 -19.25 -8.06
CA LEU A 203 8.52 -17.79 -7.90
C LEU A 203 7.04 -17.41 -7.79
N LEU A 204 6.68 -16.57 -6.83
CA LEU A 204 5.31 -16.08 -6.64
C LEU A 204 5.27 -14.54 -6.67
N SER A 205 4.31 -13.99 -7.40
CA SER A 205 3.91 -12.58 -7.29
C SER A 205 2.44 -12.48 -6.93
N VAL A 206 2.09 -11.45 -6.16
CA VAL A 206 0.69 -11.12 -5.83
C VAL A 206 0.46 -9.64 -6.15
N GLY A 207 -0.46 -9.34 -7.06
CA GLY A 207 -0.79 -7.97 -7.46
C GLY A 207 -1.53 -7.90 -8.78
N GLU A 208 -2.07 -6.73 -9.09
CA GLU A 208 -2.77 -6.48 -10.36
C GLU A 208 -1.88 -6.76 -11.58
N LEU A 209 -2.49 -7.24 -12.66
CA LEU A 209 -1.80 -7.42 -13.94
C LEU A 209 -1.83 -6.10 -14.73
N ASN A 210 -0.99 -5.16 -14.33
CA ASN A 210 -0.88 -3.83 -14.92
C ASN A 210 0.59 -3.44 -15.17
N GLU A 211 0.81 -2.29 -15.82
CA GLU A 211 2.15 -1.78 -16.13
C GLU A 211 3.00 -1.56 -14.89
N ASN A 212 2.39 -1.02 -13.82
CA ASN A 212 3.12 -0.69 -12.59
C ASN A 212 3.69 -1.93 -11.88
N LYS A 213 2.99 -3.06 -11.92
CA LYS A 213 3.44 -4.30 -11.26
C LYS A 213 4.54 -5.03 -12.04
N ASN A 214 4.72 -4.71 -13.32
CA ASN A 214 5.87 -5.07 -14.15
C ASN A 214 6.24 -6.57 -14.16
N HIS A 215 5.24 -7.45 -14.10
CA HIS A 215 5.44 -8.91 -14.13
C HIS A 215 6.23 -9.39 -15.34
N GLN A 216 6.17 -8.65 -16.45
CA GLN A 216 6.90 -8.92 -17.68
C GLN A 216 8.42 -9.05 -17.51
N ILE A 217 9.02 -8.33 -16.53
CA ILE A 217 10.47 -8.39 -16.35
C ILE A 217 10.91 -9.74 -15.79
N VAL A 218 10.07 -10.35 -14.92
CA VAL A 218 10.33 -11.69 -14.36
C VAL A 218 10.16 -12.75 -15.45
N ILE A 219 9.14 -12.64 -16.33
CA ILE A 219 8.95 -13.55 -17.47
C ILE A 219 10.16 -13.48 -18.41
N LYS A 220 10.63 -12.27 -18.74
CA LYS A 220 11.85 -12.08 -19.58
C LYS A 220 13.11 -12.62 -18.91
N ALA A 221 13.23 -12.48 -17.60
CA ALA A 221 14.34 -13.03 -16.83
C ALA A 221 14.31 -14.56 -16.78
N LEU A 222 13.11 -15.15 -16.65
CA LEU A 222 12.88 -16.59 -16.66
C LEU A 222 13.31 -17.20 -18.01
N ALA A 223 12.91 -16.61 -19.14
CA ALA A 223 13.34 -17.02 -20.46
C ALA A 223 14.88 -17.00 -20.61
N LYS A 224 15.54 -15.95 -20.12
CA LYS A 224 17.01 -15.86 -20.12
C LYS A 224 17.69 -16.82 -19.15
N LEU A 225 16.99 -17.23 -18.09
CA LEU A 225 17.51 -18.21 -17.11
C LEU A 225 17.67 -19.57 -17.77
N ASN A 226 16.78 -19.93 -18.70
CA ASN A 226 16.77 -21.20 -19.42
C ASN A 226 16.82 -22.43 -18.48
N SER A 227 16.02 -22.40 -17.44
CA SER A 227 15.94 -23.47 -16.42
C SER A 227 14.49 -24.00 -16.36
N PRO A 228 14.19 -25.18 -16.90
CA PRO A 228 12.82 -25.70 -16.98
C PRO A 228 12.20 -25.98 -15.61
N ASN A 229 13.00 -26.14 -14.57
CA ASN A 229 12.51 -26.39 -13.22
C ASN A 229 12.14 -25.11 -12.43
N VAL A 230 12.25 -23.93 -13.03
CA VAL A 230 11.85 -22.66 -12.37
C VAL A 230 10.53 -22.22 -12.94
N HIS A 231 9.51 -22.11 -12.10
CA HIS A 231 8.16 -21.70 -12.46
C HIS A 231 7.82 -20.37 -11.81
N TYR A 232 6.94 -19.61 -12.47
CA TYR A 232 6.48 -18.31 -12.01
C TYR A 232 4.96 -18.26 -11.96
N ALA A 233 4.40 -18.16 -10.76
CA ALA A 233 2.97 -17.99 -10.53
C ALA A 233 2.63 -16.54 -10.19
N ILE A 234 1.55 -16.01 -10.76
CA ILE A 234 1.08 -14.65 -10.56
C ILE A 234 -0.39 -14.68 -10.12
N ALA A 235 -0.65 -14.30 -8.87
CA ALA A 235 -1.99 -14.16 -8.32
C ALA A 235 -2.48 -12.72 -8.50
N GLY A 236 -3.43 -12.51 -9.40
CA GLY A 236 -4.01 -11.20 -9.69
C GLY A 236 -4.80 -11.19 -11.00
N VAL A 237 -5.55 -10.11 -11.19
CA VAL A 237 -6.29 -9.81 -12.41
C VAL A 237 -5.90 -8.43 -12.92
N GLY A 238 -6.12 -8.14 -14.19
CA GLY A 238 -5.85 -6.83 -14.77
C GLY A 238 -5.72 -6.85 -16.27
N GLU A 239 -5.57 -5.67 -16.84
CA GLU A 239 -5.57 -5.41 -18.29
C GLU A 239 -4.41 -6.05 -19.06
N LYS A 240 -3.31 -6.37 -18.38
CA LYS A 240 -2.11 -6.97 -19.00
C LYS A 240 -2.17 -8.51 -19.10
N LYS A 241 -3.28 -9.14 -18.74
CA LYS A 241 -3.38 -10.61 -18.75
C LYS A 241 -2.99 -11.21 -20.11
N GLU A 242 -3.65 -10.78 -21.19
CA GLU A 242 -3.42 -11.31 -22.53
C GLU A 242 -1.99 -11.02 -23.02
N PHE A 243 -1.50 -9.82 -22.73
CA PHE A 243 -0.10 -9.44 -23.02
C PHE A 243 0.91 -10.39 -22.35
N LEU A 244 0.71 -10.75 -21.08
CA LEU A 244 1.63 -11.64 -20.35
C LEU A 244 1.57 -13.08 -20.88
N ILE A 245 0.40 -13.55 -21.30
CA ILE A 245 0.23 -14.85 -21.96
C ILE A 245 1.00 -14.87 -23.29
N GLU A 246 0.80 -13.88 -24.13
CA GLU A 246 1.48 -13.78 -25.42
C GLU A 246 3.01 -13.65 -25.25
N LEU A 247 3.46 -12.83 -24.32
CA LEU A 247 4.88 -12.67 -23.99
C LEU A 247 5.51 -14.01 -23.58
N SER A 248 4.84 -14.80 -22.74
CA SER A 248 5.37 -16.10 -22.29
C SER A 248 5.49 -17.10 -23.44
N LYS A 249 4.51 -17.10 -24.37
CA LYS A 249 4.54 -17.93 -25.60
C LYS A 249 5.68 -17.52 -26.51
N ASN A 250 5.80 -16.22 -26.79
CA ASN A 250 6.83 -15.70 -27.69
C ASN A 250 8.27 -15.93 -27.18
N LEU A 251 8.41 -16.06 -25.85
CA LEU A 251 9.69 -16.35 -25.19
C LEU A 251 9.91 -17.85 -24.92
N GLY A 252 8.97 -18.72 -25.28
CA GLY A 252 9.06 -20.19 -25.10
C GLY A 252 9.01 -20.65 -23.65
N VAL A 253 8.36 -19.88 -22.76
CA VAL A 253 8.23 -20.20 -21.31
C VAL A 253 6.79 -20.31 -20.83
N SER A 254 5.85 -20.56 -21.74
CA SER A 254 4.42 -20.64 -21.41
C SER A 254 4.10 -21.69 -20.36
N GLU A 255 4.78 -22.85 -20.40
CA GLU A 255 4.59 -23.94 -19.43
C GLU A 255 5.13 -23.61 -18.03
N GLN A 256 5.96 -22.60 -17.91
CA GLN A 256 6.57 -22.15 -16.64
C GLN A 256 5.83 -20.95 -16.02
N VAL A 257 4.88 -20.33 -16.74
CA VAL A 257 4.18 -19.12 -16.28
C VAL A 257 2.70 -19.41 -16.01
N HIS A 258 2.28 -19.22 -14.74
CA HIS A 258 0.95 -19.57 -14.25
C HIS A 258 0.19 -18.30 -13.81
N LEU A 259 -0.81 -17.88 -14.57
CA LEU A 259 -1.69 -16.76 -14.20
C LEU A 259 -2.88 -17.28 -13.40
N LEU A 260 -2.88 -17.08 -12.09
CA LEU A 260 -3.81 -17.71 -11.15
C LEU A 260 -5.16 -16.96 -11.02
N GLY A 261 -5.29 -15.77 -11.65
CA GLY A 261 -6.48 -14.94 -11.45
C GLY A 261 -6.55 -14.35 -10.03
N TYR A 262 -7.74 -13.89 -9.64
CA TYR A 262 -7.97 -13.36 -8.29
C TYR A 262 -7.98 -14.51 -7.27
N ARG A 263 -7.16 -14.38 -6.22
CA ARG A 263 -7.01 -15.37 -5.15
C ARG A 263 -7.30 -14.76 -3.78
N LYS A 264 -8.00 -15.50 -2.92
CA LYS A 264 -8.24 -15.14 -1.50
C LYS A 264 -7.30 -15.85 -0.54
N ASP A 265 -6.70 -16.93 -0.97
CA ASP A 265 -5.79 -17.81 -0.22
C ASP A 265 -4.32 -17.42 -0.39
N VAL A 266 -4.04 -16.12 -0.45
CA VAL A 266 -2.69 -15.56 -0.66
C VAL A 266 -1.68 -16.08 0.38
N ALA A 267 -2.11 -16.27 1.62
CA ALA A 267 -1.26 -16.80 2.68
C ALA A 267 -0.80 -18.24 2.41
N GLU A 268 -1.69 -19.08 1.89
CA GLU A 268 -1.38 -20.45 1.50
C GLU A 268 -0.46 -20.49 0.27
N LEU A 269 -0.71 -19.63 -0.71
CA LEU A 269 0.18 -19.49 -1.88
C LEU A 269 1.58 -19.08 -1.45
N ASN A 270 1.72 -18.11 -0.56
CA ASN A 270 3.01 -17.70 0.00
C ASN A 270 3.71 -18.88 0.70
N CYS A 271 2.99 -19.67 1.51
CA CYS A 271 3.57 -20.84 2.17
C CYS A 271 3.98 -21.95 1.19
N SER A 272 3.42 -21.99 -0.01
CA SER A 272 3.71 -22.97 -1.05
C SER A 272 4.81 -22.55 -2.02
N ALA A 273 5.19 -21.28 -2.02
CA ALA A 273 6.27 -20.73 -2.86
C ALA A 273 7.66 -20.91 -2.24
N ASP A 274 8.71 -20.73 -3.05
CA ASP A 274 10.09 -20.71 -2.63
C ASP A 274 10.63 -19.31 -2.44
N VAL A 275 10.16 -18.35 -3.24
CA VAL A 275 10.55 -16.94 -3.19
C VAL A 275 9.41 -16.04 -3.66
N PHE A 276 9.29 -14.88 -3.08
CA PHE A 276 8.36 -13.84 -3.51
C PHE A 276 9.05 -12.85 -4.44
N CYS A 277 8.48 -12.66 -5.65
CA CYS A 277 8.96 -11.69 -6.64
C CYS A 277 8.06 -10.46 -6.65
N PHE A 278 8.65 -9.27 -6.46
CA PHE A 278 7.89 -8.02 -6.44
C PHE A 278 8.55 -6.95 -7.31
N PRO A 279 8.38 -7.04 -8.65
CA PRO A 279 9.11 -6.22 -9.62
C PRO A 279 8.49 -4.86 -9.90
N SER A 280 7.61 -4.34 -9.05
CA SER A 280 6.86 -3.10 -9.26
C SER A 280 7.77 -1.91 -9.60
N ILE A 281 7.27 -1.02 -10.46
CA ILE A 281 7.98 0.22 -10.83
C ILE A 281 7.82 1.30 -9.75
N ARG A 282 6.67 1.30 -9.05
CA ARG A 282 6.36 2.30 -8.03
C ARG A 282 5.48 1.69 -6.93
N GLU A 283 5.87 1.93 -5.67
CA GLU A 283 5.08 1.58 -4.50
C GLU A 283 5.16 2.68 -3.42
N GLY A 284 4.18 2.70 -2.52
CA GLY A 284 4.27 3.42 -1.26
C GLY A 284 4.93 2.55 -0.19
N LEU A 285 4.19 1.56 0.30
CA LEU A 285 4.66 0.42 1.10
C LEU A 285 3.70 -0.75 0.84
N SER A 286 4.20 -1.83 0.26
CA SER A 286 3.36 -2.91 -0.28
C SER A 286 2.88 -3.88 0.80
N VAL A 287 1.55 -4.07 0.89
CA VAL A 287 0.94 -5.08 1.78
C VAL A 287 1.30 -6.49 1.32
N SER A 288 1.25 -6.80 0.01
CA SER A 288 1.58 -8.15 -0.49
C SER A 288 3.03 -8.54 -0.22
N LEU A 289 3.96 -7.58 -0.27
CA LEU A 289 5.35 -7.82 0.12
C LEU A 289 5.48 -8.09 1.63
N MET A 290 4.74 -7.35 2.46
CA MET A 290 4.69 -7.59 3.90
C MET A 290 4.08 -8.95 4.25
N GLU A 291 3.06 -9.41 3.52
CA GLU A 291 2.45 -10.73 3.67
C GLU A 291 3.44 -11.87 3.35
N ALA A 292 4.19 -11.72 2.26
CA ALA A 292 5.25 -12.67 1.92
C ALA A 292 6.34 -12.75 3.00
N MET A 293 6.76 -11.62 3.55
CA MET A 293 7.70 -11.56 4.67
C MET A 293 7.14 -12.24 5.92
N ALA A 294 5.84 -12.07 6.21
CA ALA A 294 5.17 -12.69 7.36
C ALA A 294 5.11 -14.23 7.22
N CYS A 295 4.96 -14.74 6.00
CA CYS A 295 5.06 -16.17 5.69
C CYS A 295 6.52 -16.67 5.75
N GLY A 296 7.50 -15.78 5.78
CA GLY A 296 8.94 -16.15 5.84
C GLY A 296 9.54 -16.49 4.49
N LEU A 297 9.04 -15.88 3.42
CA LEU A 297 9.66 -16.03 2.11
C LEU A 297 10.90 -15.14 1.98
N PRO A 298 11.97 -15.62 1.33
CA PRO A 298 12.96 -14.74 0.72
C PRO A 298 12.29 -13.87 -0.34
N VAL A 299 12.85 -12.69 -0.60
CA VAL A 299 12.25 -11.73 -1.52
C VAL A 299 13.22 -11.34 -2.63
N ILE A 300 12.72 -11.25 -3.84
CA ILE A 300 13.36 -10.56 -4.98
C ILE A 300 12.47 -9.39 -5.34
N CYS A 301 12.94 -8.16 -5.22
CA CYS A 301 12.10 -7.00 -5.54
C CYS A 301 12.89 -5.90 -6.24
N SER A 302 12.15 -5.00 -6.90
CA SER A 302 12.76 -3.82 -7.51
C SER A 302 13.31 -2.86 -6.45
N GLU A 303 14.42 -2.19 -6.79
CA GLU A 303 15.10 -1.17 -5.97
C GLU A 303 14.33 0.16 -6.02
N ILE A 304 13.16 0.18 -5.41
CA ILE A 304 12.30 1.37 -5.33
C ILE A 304 11.94 1.68 -3.89
N ARG A 305 11.50 2.93 -3.64
CA ARG A 305 10.98 3.33 -2.33
C ARG A 305 9.89 2.35 -1.87
N GLY A 306 9.75 2.19 -0.57
CA GLY A 306 8.85 1.20 0.01
C GLY A 306 9.44 -0.21 0.01
N ASN A 307 9.93 -0.72 -1.12
CA ASN A 307 10.60 -2.02 -1.18
C ASN A 307 11.91 -2.01 -0.36
N VAL A 308 12.74 -0.99 -0.57
CA VAL A 308 14.02 -0.85 0.18
C VAL A 308 13.83 -0.49 1.66
N ASP A 309 12.64 -0.06 2.05
CA ASP A 309 12.28 0.11 3.47
C ASP A 309 11.99 -1.24 4.15
N LEU A 310 11.48 -2.21 3.39
CA LEU A 310 11.12 -3.54 3.85
C LEU A 310 12.28 -4.53 3.74
N ILE A 311 12.98 -4.53 2.60
CA ILE A 311 13.96 -5.55 2.22
C ILE A 311 15.38 -4.98 2.20
N ASN A 312 16.28 -5.72 2.81
CA ASN A 312 17.73 -5.55 2.70
C ASN A 312 18.41 -6.89 2.34
N SER A 313 19.73 -6.89 2.23
CA SER A 313 20.51 -8.08 1.84
C SER A 313 20.33 -9.32 2.74
N ASN A 314 19.84 -9.16 3.97
CA ASN A 314 19.55 -10.28 4.86
C ASN A 314 18.19 -10.95 4.57
N GLY A 315 17.25 -10.22 3.96
CA GLY A 315 15.89 -10.69 3.69
C GLY A 315 15.61 -10.99 2.22
N GLY A 316 16.46 -10.53 1.33
CA GLY A 316 16.25 -10.70 -0.11
C GLY A 316 17.26 -9.98 -0.97
N ILE A 317 16.93 -9.85 -2.25
CA ILE A 317 17.76 -9.20 -3.26
C ILE A 317 16.95 -8.13 -3.96
N VAL A 318 17.51 -6.93 -4.06
CA VAL A 318 16.92 -5.83 -4.81
C VAL A 318 17.61 -5.65 -6.15
N PHE A 319 16.84 -5.25 -7.18
CA PHE A 319 17.36 -5.02 -8.52
C PHE A 319 16.67 -3.80 -9.17
N PRO A 320 17.32 -3.09 -10.12
CA PRO A 320 16.66 -2.02 -10.87
C PRO A 320 15.46 -2.55 -11.68
N SER A 321 14.31 -1.88 -11.60
CA SER A 321 13.04 -2.33 -12.17
C SER A 321 13.01 -2.45 -13.70
N ASP A 322 14.04 -1.97 -14.39
CA ASP A 322 14.23 -2.00 -15.85
C ASP A 322 15.36 -2.93 -16.32
N ASP A 323 16.10 -3.58 -15.39
CA ASP A 323 17.25 -4.43 -15.73
C ASP A 323 16.91 -5.93 -15.63
N ILE A 324 16.57 -6.52 -16.78
CA ILE A 324 16.25 -7.95 -16.91
C ILE A 324 17.43 -8.84 -16.47
N ASN A 325 18.67 -8.44 -16.77
CA ASN A 325 19.83 -9.26 -16.45
C ASN A 325 20.11 -9.27 -14.94
N LYS A 326 19.90 -8.16 -14.24
CA LYS A 326 19.97 -8.11 -12.78
C LYS A 326 18.82 -8.87 -12.12
N CYS A 327 17.61 -8.83 -12.71
CA CYS A 327 16.49 -9.66 -12.26
C CYS A 327 16.85 -11.15 -12.37
N LYS A 328 17.38 -11.60 -13.52
CA LYS A 328 17.89 -12.98 -13.69
C LYS A 328 18.92 -13.34 -12.62
N LYS A 329 19.96 -12.51 -12.44
CA LYS A 329 20.99 -12.73 -11.42
C LYS A 329 20.42 -12.82 -9.99
N ALA A 330 19.39 -12.03 -9.70
CA ALA A 330 18.70 -12.09 -8.40
C ALA A 330 17.99 -13.45 -8.21
N ILE A 331 17.35 -13.95 -9.27
CA ILE A 331 16.73 -15.30 -9.24
C ILE A 331 17.80 -16.38 -9.02
N GLU A 332 18.89 -16.36 -9.78
CA GLU A 332 20.02 -17.29 -9.65
C GLU A 332 20.63 -17.26 -8.25
N ALA A 333 20.80 -16.10 -7.68
CA ALA A 333 21.39 -15.95 -6.35
C ALA A 333 20.48 -16.51 -5.23
N VAL A 334 19.15 -16.39 -5.37
CA VAL A 334 18.21 -16.99 -4.39
C VAL A 334 18.07 -18.50 -4.61
N LEU A 335 18.14 -18.98 -5.85
CA LEU A 335 18.19 -20.42 -6.16
C LEU A 335 19.33 -21.11 -5.41
N ASN A 336 20.52 -20.51 -5.44
CA ASN A 336 21.76 -21.06 -4.89
C ASN A 336 22.03 -20.62 -3.43
N GLY A 337 21.17 -19.75 -2.87
CA GLY A 337 21.40 -19.10 -1.58
C GLY A 337 20.72 -19.74 -0.38
N SER A 338 20.99 -19.18 0.80
CA SER A 338 20.42 -19.62 2.08
C SER A 338 19.00 -19.09 2.30
N ARG A 339 18.01 -19.59 1.57
CA ARG A 339 16.59 -19.18 1.64
C ARG A 339 16.03 -19.17 3.06
N ASN A 340 16.33 -20.21 3.85
CA ASN A 340 15.86 -20.31 5.23
C ASN A 340 16.36 -19.16 6.12
N LYS A 341 17.58 -18.68 5.90
CA LYS A 341 18.14 -17.52 6.61
C LYS A 341 17.37 -16.25 6.28
N MET A 342 17.16 -16.00 4.98
CA MET A 342 16.39 -14.83 4.50
C MET A 342 14.95 -14.85 5.04
N GLY A 343 14.28 -16.00 4.96
CA GLY A 343 12.92 -16.15 5.45
C GLY A 343 12.78 -15.91 6.97
N LYS A 344 13.69 -16.45 7.77
CA LYS A 344 13.73 -16.20 9.22
C LYS A 344 13.95 -14.73 9.53
N TYR A 345 14.85 -14.08 8.80
CA TYR A 345 15.08 -12.63 8.93
C TYR A 345 13.80 -11.83 8.62
N ASN A 346 13.11 -12.14 7.52
CA ASN A 346 11.89 -11.46 7.11
C ASN A 346 10.78 -11.60 8.15
N LYS A 347 10.58 -12.80 8.72
CA LYS A 347 9.63 -13.03 9.82
C LYS A 347 9.93 -12.18 11.08
N ALA A 348 11.18 -11.95 11.36
CA ALA A 348 11.59 -11.10 12.48
C ALA A 348 11.42 -9.60 12.12
N ALA A 349 11.87 -9.21 10.93
CA ALA A 349 11.87 -7.82 10.46
C ALA A 349 10.46 -7.24 10.28
N ILE A 350 9.49 -8.08 9.87
CA ILE A 350 8.10 -7.63 9.62
C ILE A 350 7.36 -7.22 10.89
N LYS A 351 7.77 -7.66 12.07
CA LYS A 351 7.10 -7.35 13.34
C LYS A 351 6.94 -5.85 13.59
N LYS A 352 7.90 -5.04 13.16
CA LYS A 352 7.85 -3.57 13.30
C LYS A 352 6.80 -2.90 12.42
N TYR A 353 6.25 -3.63 11.43
CA TYR A 353 5.18 -3.18 10.55
C TYR A 353 3.82 -3.78 10.93
N SER A 354 3.72 -4.49 12.06
CA SER A 354 2.46 -5.04 12.53
C SER A 354 1.43 -3.95 12.78
N THR A 355 0.15 -4.28 12.60
CA THR A 355 -0.97 -3.37 12.88
C THR A 355 -0.83 -2.73 14.26
N ASN A 356 -0.48 -3.52 15.30
CA ASN A 356 -0.30 -2.98 16.65
C ASN A 356 0.78 -1.90 16.72
N GLN A 357 1.94 -2.11 16.09
CA GLN A 357 3.02 -1.11 16.08
C GLN A 357 2.64 0.16 15.32
N VAL A 358 1.90 0.02 14.24
CA VAL A 358 1.36 1.14 13.47
C VAL A 358 0.34 1.92 14.29
N LEU A 359 -0.60 1.23 14.95
CA LEU A 359 -1.62 1.86 15.79
C LEU A 359 -1.03 2.59 17.00
N ILE A 360 0.02 2.06 17.64
CA ILE A 360 0.75 2.77 18.71
C ILE A 360 1.26 4.11 18.19
N LYS A 361 1.94 4.12 17.04
CA LYS A 361 2.44 5.36 16.44
C LYS A 361 1.34 6.31 15.99
N MET A 362 0.23 5.78 15.46
CA MET A 362 -0.92 6.60 15.11
C MET A 362 -1.56 7.21 16.34
N LYS A 363 -1.64 6.46 17.44
CA LYS A 363 -2.14 6.96 18.73
C LYS A 363 -1.27 8.11 19.24
N GLU A 364 0.06 7.98 19.21
CA GLU A 364 0.99 9.07 19.54
C GLU A 364 0.70 10.32 18.69
N ILE A 365 0.52 10.16 17.36
CA ILE A 365 0.22 11.26 16.44
C ILE A 365 -1.11 11.96 16.78
N TYR A 366 -2.14 11.22 17.16
CA TYR A 366 -3.44 11.81 17.52
C TYR A 366 -3.44 12.53 18.87
N TYR A 367 -2.70 12.00 19.85
CA TYR A 367 -2.76 12.42 21.27
C TYR A 367 -1.47 13.07 21.77
N ASP A 368 -0.54 13.44 20.87
CA ASP A 368 0.71 14.10 21.25
C ASP A 368 0.41 15.38 22.04
N HIS A 369 0.79 15.38 23.35
CA HIS A 369 0.43 16.38 24.35
C HIS A 369 1.03 17.79 24.09
N ASN A 370 1.92 17.93 23.12
CA ASN A 370 2.47 19.23 22.74
C ASN A 370 1.46 20.18 22.04
N ILE A 371 0.21 19.73 21.79
CA ILE A 371 -0.86 20.52 21.17
C ILE A 371 -1.99 20.89 22.16
N ILE A 372 -2.04 20.27 23.33
CA ILE A 372 -3.11 20.48 24.34
C ILE A 372 -2.76 21.60 25.34
N GLY A 373 -1.55 22.13 25.29
CA GLY A 373 -1.03 23.09 26.26
C GLY A 373 -1.03 24.55 25.80
N MET A 374 -2.01 25.01 25.02
CA MET A 374 -2.28 26.44 24.79
C MET A 374 -3.79 26.64 24.63
N SER A 375 -4.51 26.58 25.72
CA SER A 375 -5.83 27.21 25.87
C SER A 375 -5.75 28.27 26.93
#